data_9d030dacb40f5b750c247fb26ac0c103
#
_entry.id   9d030dacb40f5b750c247fb26ac0c103
#
_cell.length_a   1.000
_cell.length_b   1.000
_cell.length_c   1.000
_cell.angle_alpha   90.00
_cell.angle_beta   90.00
_cell.angle_gamma   90.00
#
_symmetry.space_group_name_H-M   'P 1'
#
loop_
_entity.id
_entity.type
_entity.pdbx_description
1 polymer ?
#
loop_
_entity_poly.entity_id
_entity_poly.type
_entity_poly.pdbx_seq_one_letter_code
_entity_poly.pdbx_strand_id
1 'polypeptide(L)' 'MTPREKAIELVEQFSSVLMHDELYDDSIKCAGLFVDELIEALHENAWQNRLIIDFWKEVKHELEKL' A
#
# COMPACT_ATOMS: atom_id res chain seq x y z
N MET A 1 6.07 13.06 -0.65
CA MET A 1 5.58 12.01 0.26
C MET A 1 6.53 10.81 0.23
N THR A 2 6.91 10.32 1.39
CA THR A 2 7.78 9.15 1.48
C THR A 2 6.94 7.86 1.42
N PRO A 3 7.55 6.72 1.08
CA PRO A 3 6.83 5.45 1.12
C PRO A 3 6.23 5.13 2.49
N ARG A 4 6.92 5.47 3.56
CA ARG A 4 6.41 5.25 4.91
C ARG A 4 5.17 6.09 5.19
N GLU A 5 5.19 7.35 4.81
CA GLU A 5 4.04 8.23 4.98
C GLU A 5 2.84 7.70 4.19
N LYS A 6 3.09 7.22 2.98
CA LYS A 6 2.02 6.66 2.15
C LYS A 6 1.46 5.37 2.75
N ALA A 7 2.33 4.52 3.30
CA ALA A 7 1.89 3.29 3.96
C ALA A 7 0.96 3.61 5.14
N ILE A 8 1.34 4.56 5.97
CA ILE A 8 0.53 4.97 7.12
C ILE A 8 -0.80 5.55 6.65
N GLU A 9 -0.77 6.41 5.63
CA GLU A 9 -1.98 7.00 5.07
C GLU A 9 -2.95 5.92 4.57
N LEU A 10 -2.45 4.91 3.86
CA LEU A 10 -3.29 3.82 3.37
C LEU A 10 -3.94 3.04 4.50
N VAL A 11 -3.18 2.71 5.55
CA VAL A 11 -3.72 1.99 6.69
C VAL A 11 -4.81 2.81 7.37
N GLU A 12 -4.60 4.11 7.54
CA GLU A 12 -5.59 5.00 8.12
C GLU A 12 -6.86 5.06 7.27
N GLN A 13 -6.72 5.12 5.96
CA GLN A 13 -7.87 5.14 5.05
C GLN A 13 -8.69 3.86 5.15
N PHE A 14 -8.02 2.70 5.16
CA PHE A 14 -8.73 1.42 5.28
C PHE A 14 -9.35 1.26 6.65
N SER A 15 -8.70 1.71 7.71
CA SER A 15 -9.27 1.67 9.06
C SER A 15 -10.53 2.52 9.15
N SER A 16 -10.54 3.68 8.51
CA SER A 16 -11.70 4.55 8.47
C SER A 16 -12.88 3.88 7.77
N VAL A 17 -12.62 3.20 6.66
CA VAL A 17 -13.66 2.49 5.90
C VAL A 17 -14.23 1.34 6.72
N LEU A 18 -13.38 0.59 7.40
CA LEU A 18 -13.79 -0.57 8.20
C LEU A 18 -14.45 -0.18 9.53
N MET A 19 -14.23 1.06 9.99
CA MET A 19 -14.86 1.63 11.18
C MET A 19 -14.61 0.85 12.47
N HIS A 20 -13.50 0.10 12.55
CA HIS A 20 -13.13 -0.68 13.73
C HIS A 20 -11.64 -0.57 14.01
N ASP A 21 -11.28 -0.03 15.16
CA ASP A 21 -9.87 0.05 15.58
C ASP A 21 -9.27 -1.34 15.80
N GLU A 22 -10.12 -2.31 16.12
CA GLU A 22 -9.70 -3.69 16.37
C GLU A 22 -9.21 -4.39 15.08
N LEU A 23 -9.50 -3.81 13.91
CA LEU A 23 -9.15 -4.39 12.62
C LEU A 23 -7.91 -3.75 12.01
N TYR A 24 -7.01 -3.23 12.86
CA TYR A 24 -5.77 -2.61 12.37
C TYR A 24 -4.95 -3.57 11.51
N ASP A 25 -4.81 -4.82 11.96
CA ASP A 25 -4.11 -5.85 11.20
C ASP A 25 -4.80 -6.12 9.86
N ASP A 26 -6.13 -6.13 9.86
CA ASP A 26 -6.90 -6.32 8.63
C ASP A 26 -6.71 -5.12 7.68
N SER A 27 -6.63 -3.91 8.25
CA SER A 27 -6.35 -2.71 7.45
C SER A 27 -4.99 -2.81 6.77
N ILE A 28 -3.97 -3.31 7.47
CA ILE A 28 -2.64 -3.52 6.90
C ILE A 28 -2.70 -4.55 5.77
N LYS A 29 -3.42 -5.65 5.97
CA LYS A 29 -3.59 -6.68 4.96
C LYS A 29 -4.32 -6.14 3.72
N CYS A 30 -5.39 -5.38 3.93
CA CYS A 30 -6.13 -4.76 2.84
C CYS A 30 -5.25 -3.78 2.07
N ALA A 31 -4.49 -2.96 2.76
CA ALA A 31 -3.57 -2.02 2.12
C ALA A 31 -2.51 -2.78 1.32
N GLY A 32 -1.98 -3.89 1.86
CA GLY A 32 -1.02 -4.73 1.16
C GLY A 32 -1.59 -5.32 -0.12
N LEU A 33 -2.80 -5.85 -0.06
CA LEU A 33 -3.47 -6.39 -1.23
C LEU A 33 -3.73 -5.31 -2.29
N PHE A 34 -4.14 -4.12 -1.85
CA PHE A 34 -4.33 -2.99 -2.74
C PHE A 34 -3.04 -2.64 -3.47
N VAL A 35 -1.93 -2.56 -2.74
CA VAL A 35 -0.63 -2.23 -3.32
C VAL A 35 -0.17 -3.33 -4.29
N ASP A 36 -0.38 -4.60 -3.95
CA ASP A 36 -0.05 -5.71 -4.85
C ASP A 36 -0.81 -5.62 -6.16
N GLU A 37 -2.10 -5.37 -6.10
CA GLU A 37 -2.94 -5.22 -7.29
C GLU A 37 -2.49 -4.02 -8.12
N LEU A 38 -2.15 -2.92 -7.46
CA LEU A 38 -1.66 -1.72 -8.13
C LEU A 38 -0.34 -1.98 -8.86
N ILE A 39 0.59 -2.65 -8.20
CA ILE A 39 1.88 -3.00 -8.79
C ILE A 39 1.67 -3.90 -10.00
N GLU A 40 0.81 -4.90 -9.88
CA GLU A 40 0.50 -5.81 -10.97
C GLU A 40 -0.09 -5.06 -12.17
N ALA A 41 -1.01 -4.15 -11.93
CA ALA A 41 -1.60 -3.33 -13.00
C ALA A 41 -0.53 -2.46 -13.68
N LEU A 42 0.39 -1.90 -12.91
CA LEU A 42 1.45 -1.05 -13.44
C LEU A 42 2.48 -1.84 -14.26
N HIS A 43 2.62 -3.14 -14.01
CA HIS A 43 3.56 -3.99 -14.73
C HIS A 43 3.20 -4.17 -16.20
N GLU A 44 2.00 -3.88 -16.61
CA GLU A 44 1.60 -3.94 -18.02
C GLU A 44 2.44 -2.96 -18.87
N ASN A 45 2.89 -1.84 -18.26
CA ASN A 45 3.77 -0.88 -18.89
C ASN A 45 4.97 -0.63 -17.99
N ALA A 46 5.62 -1.72 -17.57
CA ALA A 46 6.63 -1.68 -16.51
C ALA A 46 7.77 -0.70 -16.78
N TRP A 47 8.24 -0.63 -18.02
CA TRP A 47 9.38 0.23 -18.35
C TRP A 47 9.01 1.72 -18.28
N GLN A 48 7.75 2.08 -18.55
CA GLN A 48 7.29 3.46 -18.42
C GLN A 48 6.97 3.82 -16.96
N ASN A 49 6.55 2.81 -16.17
CA ASN A 49 6.10 3.02 -14.79
C ASN A 49 7.15 2.62 -13.75
N ARG A 50 8.39 2.41 -14.17
CA ARG A 50 9.44 1.86 -13.30
C ARG A 50 9.58 2.60 -11.98
N LEU A 51 9.66 3.93 -12.02
CA LEU A 51 9.82 4.72 -10.80
C LEU A 51 8.60 4.63 -9.89
N ILE A 52 7.41 4.58 -10.50
CA ILE A 52 6.17 4.45 -9.76
C ILE A 52 6.09 3.07 -9.11
N ILE A 53 6.46 2.03 -9.84
CA ILE A 53 6.47 0.67 -9.32
C ILE A 53 7.44 0.56 -8.15
N ASP A 54 8.64 1.12 -8.28
CA ASP A 54 9.64 1.08 -7.21
C ASP A 54 9.11 1.77 -5.95
N PHE A 55 8.43 2.92 -6.11
CA PHE A 55 7.82 3.60 -4.99
C PHE A 55 6.80 2.71 -4.27
N TRP A 56 5.91 2.06 -5.03
CA TRP A 56 4.87 1.22 -4.44
C TRP A 56 5.43 -0.06 -3.81
N LYS A 57 6.54 -0.59 -4.34
CA LYS A 57 7.23 -1.71 -3.71
C LYS A 57 7.78 -1.31 -2.34
N GLU A 58 8.32 -0.09 -2.24
CA GLU A 58 8.79 0.42 -0.96
C GLU A 58 7.64 0.67 0.00
N VAL A 59 6.49 1.14 -0.49
CA VAL A 59 5.28 1.29 0.33
C VAL A 59 4.86 -0.06 0.89
N LYS A 60 4.87 -1.10 0.07
CA LYS A 60 4.54 -2.46 0.53
C LYS A 60 5.50 -2.91 1.62
N HIS A 61 6.79 -2.66 1.43
CA HIS A 61 7.81 -3.02 2.42
C HIS A 61 7.57 -2.30 3.75
N GLU A 62 7.19 -1.02 3.70
CA GLU A 62 6.87 -0.27 4.91
C GLU A 62 5.60 -0.78 5.58
N LEU A 63 4.61 -1.22 4.80
CA LEU A 63 3.40 -1.82 5.35
C LEU A 63 3.73 -3.07 6.16
N GLU A 64 4.67 -3.87 5.70
CA GLU A 64 5.09 -5.08 6.40
C GLU A 64 5.76 -4.79 7.73
N LYS A 65 6.30 -3.59 7.90
CA LYS A 65 6.93 -3.16 9.15
C LYS A 65 5.92 -2.62 10.17
N LEU A 66 4.73 -2.32 9.73
CA LEU A 66 3.70 -1.81 10.62
C LEU A 66 3.04 -2.94 11.40
#